data_1179e421cfa3dd41b934a74b108567ac
#
_entry.id   1179e421cfa3dd41b934a74b108567ac
#
_cell.length_a   1.000
_cell.length_b   1.000
_cell.length_c   1.000
_cell.angle_alpha   90.00
_cell.angle_beta   90.00
_cell.angle_gamma   90.00
#
_symmetry.space_group_name_H-M   'P 1'
#
loop_
_entity.id
_entity.type
_entity.pdbx_description
1 polymer ?
#
loop_
_entity_poly.entity_id
_entity_poly.type
_entity_poly.pdbx_seq_one_letter_code
_entity_poly.pdbx_strand_id
1 'polypeptide(L)'
;DRLLNESGMQNHPLNPMTDPDLRRVLAAQMSDGTGPPGLIKAAAVRAGADAVRKAIVEHRRNNTHFAIVDCIDDADLDLLGEAFKDLILVTGGSGLATGLGRAWCAERRVEEHDDPAALEPEDGSAIILSGSCSAATLAQVKHFENQGGEVLRLDPIDLAASDAVLAEAAQWAGAS
;
A
#
# COMPACT_ATOMS: atom_id res chain seq x y z
N ASP A 1 -9.58 -6.72 -16.43
CA ASP A 1 -8.45 -7.16 -15.61
C ASP A 1 -7.17 -7.02 -16.43
N ARG A 2 -6.09 -6.55 -15.79
CA ARG A 2 -4.75 -6.42 -16.38
C ARG A 2 -3.74 -7.11 -15.50
N LEU A 3 -2.68 -7.64 -16.08
CA LEU A 3 -1.56 -8.14 -15.32
C LEU A 3 -0.80 -6.98 -14.64
N LEU A 4 -0.09 -7.26 -13.55
CA LEU A 4 0.64 -6.25 -12.79
C LEU A 4 1.64 -5.46 -13.66
N ASN A 5 2.32 -6.13 -14.56
CA ASN A 5 3.25 -5.53 -15.52
C ASN A 5 2.58 -4.79 -16.70
N GLU A 6 1.25 -4.71 -16.71
CA GLU A 6 0.45 -3.97 -17.70
C GLU A 6 -0.40 -2.87 -17.03
N SER A 7 -0.27 -2.70 -15.72
CA SER A 7 -1.10 -1.80 -14.89
C SER A 7 -0.52 -0.40 -14.69
N GLY A 8 0.68 -0.13 -15.23
CA GLY A 8 1.46 1.07 -14.93
C GLY A 8 2.57 0.82 -13.90
N MET A 9 2.45 -0.25 -13.10
CA MET A 9 3.47 -0.59 -12.09
C MET A 9 4.82 -1.00 -12.69
N GLN A 10 4.87 -1.38 -13.96
CA GLN A 10 6.14 -1.61 -14.68
C GLN A 10 7.00 -0.35 -14.79
N ASN A 11 6.38 0.82 -14.66
CA ASN A 11 7.05 2.13 -14.74
C ASN A 11 7.29 2.75 -13.36
N HIS A 12 7.08 2.00 -12.26
CA HIS A 12 7.29 2.53 -10.92
C HIS A 12 8.78 2.86 -10.71
N PRO A 13 9.13 4.09 -10.26
CA PRO A 13 10.51 4.57 -10.25
C PRO A 13 11.44 3.79 -9.31
N LEU A 14 10.92 3.27 -8.22
CA LEU A 14 11.71 2.53 -7.22
C LEU A 14 11.57 1.01 -7.35
N ASN A 15 10.35 0.53 -7.65
CA ASN A 15 10.02 -0.88 -7.69
C ASN A 15 9.28 -1.21 -8.99
N PRO A 16 9.95 -1.19 -10.15
CA PRO A 16 9.31 -1.53 -11.42
C PRO A 16 8.89 -2.99 -11.42
N MET A 17 7.59 -3.23 -11.58
CA MET A 17 7.01 -4.56 -11.59
C MET A 17 6.90 -5.08 -13.02
N THR A 18 7.99 -5.68 -13.51
CA THR A 18 8.10 -6.19 -14.88
C THR A 18 7.68 -7.65 -15.02
N ASP A 19 7.61 -8.40 -13.92
CA ASP A 19 7.15 -9.78 -13.87
C ASP A 19 5.80 -9.84 -13.15
N PRO A 20 4.72 -10.34 -13.80
CA PRO A 20 3.41 -10.46 -13.16
C PRO A 20 3.32 -11.61 -12.16
N ASP A 21 4.24 -12.58 -12.18
CA ASP A 21 4.27 -13.67 -11.21
C ASP A 21 5.09 -13.29 -9.98
N LEU A 22 4.39 -12.77 -8.96
CA LEU A 22 5.01 -12.34 -7.71
C LEU A 22 5.72 -13.47 -6.95
N ARG A 23 5.44 -14.74 -7.25
CA ARG A 23 6.20 -15.87 -6.67
C ARG A 23 7.63 -15.84 -7.15
N ARG A 24 7.88 -15.57 -8.44
CA ARG A 24 9.23 -15.44 -8.99
C ARG A 24 9.95 -14.24 -8.43
N VAL A 25 9.24 -13.12 -8.31
CA VAL A 25 9.78 -11.88 -7.73
C VAL A 25 10.19 -12.11 -6.26
N LEU A 26 9.34 -12.77 -5.47
CA LEU A 26 9.65 -13.08 -4.08
C LEU A 26 10.78 -14.11 -3.96
N ALA A 27 10.76 -15.18 -4.76
CA ALA A 27 11.77 -16.21 -4.73
C ALA A 27 13.19 -15.67 -4.98
N ALA A 28 13.32 -14.67 -5.85
CA ALA A 28 14.61 -14.01 -6.11
C ALA A 28 15.16 -13.20 -4.91
N GLN A 29 14.33 -12.92 -3.91
CA GLN A 29 14.69 -12.16 -2.70
C GLN A 29 14.78 -13.04 -1.45
N MET A 30 14.47 -14.32 -1.56
CA MET A 30 14.49 -15.25 -0.43
C MET A 30 15.88 -15.85 -0.25
N SER A 31 16.21 -16.17 1.01
CA SER A 31 17.45 -16.87 1.34
C SER A 31 17.43 -18.32 0.88
N ASP A 32 18.61 -18.86 0.59
CA ASP A 32 18.78 -20.26 0.24
C ASP A 32 18.17 -21.19 1.32
N GLY A 33 17.49 -22.24 0.88
CA GLY A 33 16.88 -23.23 1.76
C GLY A 33 15.47 -22.90 2.25
N THR A 34 14.92 -21.73 1.91
CA THR A 34 13.55 -21.36 2.32
C THR A 34 12.45 -22.06 1.51
N GLY A 35 12.79 -22.66 0.37
CA GLY A 35 11.83 -23.27 -0.55
C GLY A 35 11.04 -22.24 -1.38
N PRO A 36 10.33 -22.68 -2.43
CA PRO A 36 9.60 -21.77 -3.30
C PRO A 36 8.36 -21.20 -2.60
N PRO A 37 8.00 -19.93 -2.90
CA PRO A 37 6.75 -19.36 -2.40
C PRO A 37 5.52 -20.07 -2.96
N GLY A 38 4.50 -20.25 -2.11
CA GLY A 38 3.20 -20.75 -2.51
C GLY A 38 2.34 -19.70 -3.19
N LEU A 39 1.18 -20.14 -3.68
CA LEU A 39 0.15 -19.27 -4.25
C LEU A 39 -1.23 -19.68 -3.74
N ILE A 40 -1.96 -18.72 -3.20
CA ILE A 40 -3.40 -18.83 -2.95
C ILE A 40 -4.10 -18.02 -4.04
N LYS A 41 -4.72 -18.72 -4.99
CA LYS A 41 -5.33 -18.11 -6.17
C LYS A 41 -6.63 -17.38 -5.84
N ALA A 42 -6.99 -16.38 -6.63
CA ALA A 42 -8.25 -15.64 -6.52
C ALA A 42 -9.49 -16.56 -6.44
N ALA A 43 -9.48 -17.68 -7.15
CA ALA A 43 -10.58 -18.66 -7.06
C ALA A 43 -10.74 -19.25 -5.64
N ALA A 44 -9.65 -19.45 -4.90
CA ALA A 44 -9.71 -19.91 -3.51
C ALA A 44 -10.18 -18.78 -2.58
N VAL A 45 -9.76 -17.52 -2.83
CA VAL A 45 -10.21 -16.35 -2.08
C VAL A 45 -11.73 -16.19 -2.24
N ARG A 46 -12.22 -16.22 -3.47
CA ARG A 46 -13.67 -16.13 -3.78
C ARG A 46 -14.51 -17.30 -3.32
N ALA A 47 -13.89 -18.45 -3.02
CA ALA A 47 -14.56 -19.56 -2.36
C ALA A 47 -14.78 -19.32 -0.85
N GLY A 48 -14.23 -18.23 -0.29
CA GLY A 48 -14.46 -17.77 1.07
C GLY A 48 -13.27 -17.97 2.01
N ALA A 49 -13.37 -17.35 3.19
CA ALA A 49 -12.31 -17.33 4.20
C ALA A 49 -11.85 -18.73 4.63
N ASP A 50 -12.76 -19.69 4.72
CA ASP A 50 -12.43 -21.08 5.08
C ASP A 50 -11.57 -21.79 4.02
N ALA A 51 -11.81 -21.49 2.74
CA ALA A 51 -10.99 -22.02 1.66
C ALA A 51 -9.56 -21.46 1.72
N VAL A 52 -9.42 -20.17 2.05
CA VAL A 52 -8.12 -19.53 2.28
C VAL A 52 -7.40 -20.14 3.46
N ARG A 53 -8.09 -20.30 4.62
CA ARG A 53 -7.54 -20.95 5.82
C ARG A 53 -7.06 -22.38 5.53
N LYS A 54 -7.84 -23.13 4.76
CA LYS A 54 -7.47 -24.50 4.33
C LYS A 54 -6.21 -24.49 3.47
N ALA A 55 -6.10 -23.57 2.51
CA ALA A 55 -4.91 -23.42 1.66
C ALA A 55 -3.66 -23.06 2.49
N ILE A 56 -3.80 -22.19 3.50
CA ILE A 56 -2.70 -21.86 4.43
C ILE A 56 -2.22 -23.11 5.17
N VAL A 57 -3.15 -23.93 5.69
CA VAL A 57 -2.80 -25.18 6.38
C VAL A 57 -2.08 -26.15 5.44
N GLU A 58 -2.51 -26.24 4.20
CA GLU A 58 -1.86 -27.08 3.19
C GLU A 58 -0.44 -26.60 2.88
N HIS A 59 -0.25 -25.30 2.67
CA HIS A 59 1.08 -24.70 2.49
C HIS A 59 2.00 -24.99 3.68
N ARG A 60 1.51 -24.85 4.92
CA ARG A 60 2.27 -25.20 6.13
C ARG A 60 2.69 -26.67 6.16
N ARG A 61 1.80 -27.59 5.79
CA ARG A 61 2.10 -29.04 5.72
C ARG A 61 3.18 -29.36 4.68
N ASN A 62 3.23 -28.57 3.60
CA ASN A 62 4.23 -28.68 2.54
C ASN A 62 5.51 -27.90 2.83
N ASN A 63 5.69 -27.41 4.08
CA ASN A 63 6.83 -26.59 4.50
C ASN A 63 7.03 -25.34 3.64
N THR A 64 5.93 -24.75 3.15
CA THR A 64 5.96 -23.47 2.42
C THR A 64 5.92 -22.34 3.44
N HIS A 65 6.98 -21.54 3.50
CA HIS A 65 7.13 -20.46 4.50
C HIS A 65 6.41 -19.18 4.11
N PHE A 66 6.30 -18.90 2.81
CA PHE A 66 5.65 -17.72 2.27
C PHE A 66 4.64 -18.10 1.20
N ALA A 67 3.52 -17.42 1.16
CA ALA A 67 2.53 -17.58 0.10
C ALA A 67 2.09 -16.21 -0.41
N ILE A 68 2.10 -16.05 -1.73
CA ILE A 68 1.43 -14.93 -2.40
C ILE A 68 -0.06 -15.25 -2.43
N VAL A 69 -0.88 -14.25 -2.16
CA VAL A 69 -2.34 -14.37 -2.18
C VAL A 69 -2.90 -13.38 -3.18
N ASP A 70 -3.64 -13.89 -4.14
CA ASP A 70 -4.32 -13.03 -5.12
C ASP A 70 -5.44 -12.23 -4.44
N CYS A 71 -5.53 -10.95 -4.82
CA CYS A 71 -6.60 -10.05 -4.40
C CYS A 71 -6.91 -9.15 -5.59
N ILE A 72 -8.17 -9.05 -6.01
CA ILE A 72 -8.58 -8.35 -7.23
C ILE A 72 -9.44 -7.13 -6.91
N ASP A 73 -10.28 -7.23 -5.89
CA ASP A 73 -11.22 -6.19 -5.50
C ASP A 73 -11.41 -6.08 -3.98
N ASP A 74 -12.19 -5.10 -3.54
CA ASP A 74 -12.42 -4.84 -2.12
C ASP A 74 -13.18 -5.96 -1.40
N ALA A 75 -14.02 -6.71 -2.12
CA ALA A 75 -14.71 -7.87 -1.55
C ALA A 75 -13.71 -9.00 -1.21
N ASP A 76 -12.65 -9.15 -2.02
CA ASP A 76 -11.56 -10.08 -1.71
C ASP A 76 -10.83 -9.65 -0.42
N LEU A 77 -10.66 -8.33 -0.17
CA LEU A 77 -10.03 -7.81 1.06
C LEU A 77 -10.83 -8.20 2.31
N ASP A 78 -12.15 -8.16 2.25
CA ASP A 78 -13.01 -8.56 3.36
C ASP A 78 -12.88 -10.06 3.67
N LEU A 79 -12.84 -10.89 2.62
CA LEU A 79 -12.62 -12.33 2.77
C LEU A 79 -11.23 -12.65 3.33
N LEU A 80 -10.22 -11.93 2.88
CA LEU A 80 -8.85 -12.07 3.38
C LEU A 80 -8.72 -11.55 4.81
N GLY A 81 -9.36 -10.45 5.16
CA GLY A 81 -9.43 -9.94 6.53
C GLY A 81 -9.99 -11.00 7.48
N GLU A 82 -11.11 -11.60 7.11
CA GLU A 82 -11.73 -12.69 7.88
C GLU A 82 -10.83 -13.94 7.97
N ALA A 83 -10.12 -14.27 6.89
CA ALA A 83 -9.22 -15.42 6.87
C ALA A 83 -7.97 -15.22 7.73
N PHE A 84 -7.47 -13.99 7.83
CA PHE A 84 -6.17 -13.66 8.40
C PHE A 84 -6.21 -13.07 9.80
N LYS A 85 -7.39 -12.70 10.32
CA LYS A 85 -7.57 -11.99 11.60
C LYS A 85 -6.86 -12.63 12.80
N ASP A 86 -6.57 -13.94 12.74
CA ASP A 86 -5.92 -14.71 13.79
C ASP A 86 -4.45 -15.06 13.46
N LEU A 87 -3.92 -14.60 12.33
CA LEU A 87 -2.51 -14.81 12.00
C LEU A 87 -1.62 -13.86 12.80
N ILE A 88 -0.48 -14.37 13.26
CA ILE A 88 0.49 -13.58 14.03
C ILE A 88 1.12 -12.48 13.17
N LEU A 89 1.36 -12.76 11.89
CA LEU A 89 1.98 -11.82 10.95
C LEU A 89 1.33 -11.94 9.58
N VAL A 90 0.92 -10.80 9.07
CA VAL A 90 0.42 -10.63 7.69
C VAL A 90 1.13 -9.43 7.08
N THR A 91 1.49 -9.53 5.81
CA THR A 91 2.08 -8.42 5.05
C THR A 91 1.31 -8.21 3.76
N GLY A 92 1.19 -6.96 3.33
CA GLY A 92 0.45 -6.62 2.12
C GLY A 92 0.36 -5.12 1.89
N GLY A 93 -0.33 -4.73 0.84
CA GLY A 93 -0.71 -3.33 0.62
C GLY A 93 -1.68 -2.83 1.69
N SER A 94 -1.80 -1.51 1.81
CA SER A 94 -2.64 -0.84 2.83
C SER A 94 -4.11 -1.29 2.81
N GLY A 95 -4.64 -1.68 1.64
CA GLY A 95 -6.01 -2.19 1.51
C GLY A 95 -6.31 -3.39 2.39
N LEU A 96 -5.32 -4.25 2.67
CA LEU A 96 -5.53 -5.41 3.56
C LEU A 96 -5.93 -5.00 4.98
N ALA A 97 -5.43 -3.85 5.47
CA ALA A 97 -5.80 -3.32 6.78
C ALA A 97 -7.31 -3.03 6.89
N THR A 98 -7.95 -2.65 5.80
CA THR A 98 -9.42 -2.42 5.76
C THR A 98 -10.18 -3.71 6.08
N GLY A 99 -9.84 -4.81 5.42
CA GLY A 99 -10.49 -6.10 5.69
C GLY A 99 -10.21 -6.62 7.10
N LEU A 100 -8.97 -6.50 7.57
CA LEU A 100 -8.59 -6.89 8.94
C LEU A 100 -9.34 -6.05 9.99
N GLY A 101 -9.38 -4.72 9.81
CA GLY A 101 -10.10 -3.82 10.71
C GLY A 101 -11.58 -4.18 10.83
N ARG A 102 -12.25 -4.40 9.68
CA ARG A 102 -13.66 -4.83 9.66
C ARG A 102 -13.87 -6.15 10.39
N ALA A 103 -13.00 -7.15 10.17
CA ALA A 103 -13.10 -8.44 10.84
C ALA A 103 -12.92 -8.32 12.36
N TRP A 104 -11.97 -7.49 12.83
CA TRP A 104 -11.75 -7.27 14.25
C TRP A 104 -12.86 -6.45 14.91
N CYS A 105 -13.42 -5.45 14.22
CA CYS A 105 -14.58 -4.71 14.70
C CYS A 105 -15.81 -5.62 14.84
N ALA A 106 -16.07 -6.49 13.86
CA ALA A 106 -17.17 -7.44 13.91
C ALA A 106 -17.07 -8.38 15.12
N GLU A 107 -15.87 -8.76 15.54
CA GLU A 107 -15.61 -9.55 16.74
C GLU A 107 -15.42 -8.72 18.01
N ARG A 108 -15.59 -7.40 17.93
CA ARG A 108 -15.38 -6.47 19.06
C ARG A 108 -13.98 -6.54 19.67
N ARG A 109 -12.98 -6.90 18.87
CA ARG A 109 -11.56 -6.87 19.30
C ARG A 109 -10.99 -5.46 19.29
N VAL A 110 -11.56 -4.59 18.44
CA VAL A 110 -11.29 -3.15 18.38
C VAL A 110 -12.62 -2.41 18.32
N GLU A 111 -12.63 -1.18 18.81
CA GLU A 111 -13.80 -0.30 18.72
C GLU A 111 -13.78 0.44 17.38
N GLU A 112 -14.95 0.58 16.77
CA GLU A 112 -15.14 1.43 15.60
C GLU A 112 -15.34 2.86 16.07
N HIS A 113 -14.61 3.79 15.50
CA HIS A 113 -14.77 5.22 15.74
C HIS A 113 -15.44 5.86 14.52
N ASP A 114 -16.39 6.73 14.77
CA ASP A 114 -17.16 7.41 13.70
C ASP A 114 -16.25 8.30 12.84
N ASP A 115 -15.23 8.89 13.44
CA ASP A 115 -14.23 9.70 12.75
C ASP A 115 -12.82 9.46 13.32
N PRO A 116 -12.17 8.34 12.96
CA PRO A 116 -10.84 8.00 13.46
C PRO A 116 -9.73 8.92 12.94
N ALA A 117 -10.02 9.72 11.91
CA ALA A 117 -9.12 10.69 11.32
C ALA A 117 -9.37 12.14 11.80
N ALA A 118 -10.34 12.33 12.69
CA ALA A 118 -10.59 13.65 13.28
C ALA A 118 -9.34 14.11 14.04
N LEU A 119 -8.82 15.24 13.60
CA LEU A 119 -7.75 15.96 14.28
C LEU A 119 -8.36 17.23 14.84
N GLU A 120 -7.91 17.63 16.05
CA GLU A 120 -8.24 18.97 16.55
C GLU A 120 -7.74 20.00 15.54
N PRO A 121 -8.58 20.98 15.16
CA PRO A 121 -8.16 22.03 14.26
C PRO A 121 -6.98 22.81 14.86
N GLU A 122 -5.89 22.91 14.11
CA GLU A 122 -4.78 23.78 14.48
C GLU A 122 -4.97 25.14 13.82
N ASP A 123 -4.80 26.20 14.61
CA ASP A 123 -4.84 27.57 14.10
C ASP A 123 -3.49 27.89 13.43
N GLY A 124 -3.54 28.49 12.25
CA GLY A 124 -2.34 28.95 11.55
C GLY A 124 -2.29 28.59 10.07
N SER A 125 -1.16 28.88 9.46
CA SER A 125 -0.91 28.55 8.04
C SER A 125 -0.71 27.05 7.87
N ALA A 126 -1.26 26.51 6.79
CA ALA A 126 -1.08 25.10 6.43
C ALA A 126 -0.19 24.97 5.21
N ILE A 127 0.67 23.95 5.22
CA ILE A 127 1.51 23.59 4.08
C ILE A 127 1.27 22.13 3.70
N ILE A 128 1.22 21.86 2.39
CA ILE A 128 1.08 20.52 1.85
C ILE A 128 2.39 20.12 1.19
N LEU A 129 3.02 19.05 1.68
CA LEU A 129 4.22 18.48 1.08
C LEU A 129 3.85 17.32 0.17
N SER A 130 4.34 17.35 -1.07
CA SER A 130 4.03 16.35 -2.09
C SER A 130 5.32 15.86 -2.76
N GLY A 131 5.74 14.63 -2.47
CA GLY A 131 6.93 14.02 -3.05
C GLY A 131 6.64 12.99 -4.14
N SER A 132 5.39 12.55 -4.29
CA SER A 132 5.02 11.52 -5.28
C SER A 132 4.89 12.12 -6.69
N CYS A 133 5.48 11.45 -7.67
CA CYS A 133 5.33 11.75 -9.09
C CYS A 133 4.27 10.87 -9.77
N SER A 134 3.35 10.23 -9.01
CA SER A 134 2.25 9.48 -9.60
C SER A 134 1.33 10.39 -10.42
N ALA A 135 0.68 9.84 -11.44
CA ALA A 135 -0.26 10.60 -12.25
C ALA A 135 -1.39 11.26 -11.42
N ALA A 136 -1.85 10.56 -10.38
CA ALA A 136 -2.86 11.09 -9.46
C ALA A 136 -2.34 12.29 -8.66
N THR A 137 -1.13 12.17 -8.08
CA THR A 137 -0.52 13.27 -7.29
C THR A 137 -0.26 14.50 -8.16
N LEU A 138 0.30 14.30 -9.36
CA LEU A 138 0.53 15.40 -10.29
C LEU A 138 -0.78 16.09 -10.71
N ALA A 139 -1.86 15.32 -10.89
CA ALA A 139 -3.19 15.87 -11.16
C ALA A 139 -3.75 16.67 -9.98
N GLN A 140 -3.53 16.20 -8.73
CA GLN A 140 -3.93 16.92 -7.51
C GLN A 140 -3.20 18.25 -7.38
N VAL A 141 -1.87 18.28 -7.57
CA VAL A 141 -1.08 19.51 -7.54
C VAL A 141 -1.56 20.49 -8.61
N LYS A 142 -1.76 19.99 -9.85
CA LYS A 142 -2.27 20.85 -10.93
C LYS A 142 -3.68 21.38 -10.65
N HIS A 143 -4.54 20.57 -10.03
CA HIS A 143 -5.87 21.04 -9.63
C HIS A 143 -5.78 22.16 -8.60
N PHE A 144 -4.92 22.02 -7.60
CA PHE A 144 -4.67 23.04 -6.58
C PHE A 144 -4.18 24.37 -7.19
N GLU A 145 -3.21 24.31 -8.11
CA GLU A 145 -2.75 25.50 -8.86
C GLU A 145 -3.88 26.18 -9.64
N ASN A 146 -4.73 25.38 -10.31
CA ASN A 146 -5.85 25.91 -11.09
C ASN A 146 -6.90 26.59 -10.21
N GLN A 147 -6.95 26.28 -8.92
CA GLN A 147 -7.82 26.95 -7.93
C GLN A 147 -7.15 28.20 -7.32
N GLY A 148 -5.97 28.58 -7.79
CA GLY A 148 -5.23 29.74 -7.30
C GLY A 148 -4.29 29.44 -6.13
N GLY A 149 -4.09 28.16 -5.79
CA GLY A 149 -3.11 27.76 -4.77
C GLY A 149 -1.67 28.00 -5.22
N GLU A 150 -0.84 28.50 -4.32
CA GLU A 150 0.58 28.71 -4.59
C GLU A 150 1.34 27.39 -4.48
N VAL A 151 2.22 27.13 -5.46
CA VAL A 151 3.00 25.89 -5.51
C VAL A 151 4.47 26.21 -5.75
N LEU A 152 5.31 25.80 -4.80
CA LEU A 152 6.77 25.79 -4.97
C LEU A 152 7.23 24.42 -5.45
N ARG A 153 7.89 24.36 -6.60
CA ARG A 153 8.50 23.13 -7.12
C ARG A 153 9.97 23.10 -6.76
N LEU A 154 10.37 22.01 -6.11
CA LEU A 154 11.73 21.77 -5.70
C LEU A 154 12.33 20.63 -6.52
N ASP A 155 13.50 20.84 -7.11
CA ASP A 155 14.26 19.77 -7.75
C ASP A 155 14.94 18.93 -6.65
N PRO A 156 14.71 17.60 -6.59
CA PRO A 156 15.33 16.75 -5.58
C PRO A 156 16.85 16.68 -5.70
N ILE A 157 17.40 16.94 -6.89
CA ILE A 157 18.86 16.99 -7.09
C ILE A 157 19.44 18.24 -6.43
N ASP A 158 18.79 19.39 -6.61
CA ASP A 158 19.20 20.64 -5.99
C ASP A 158 19.06 20.59 -4.47
N LEU A 159 17.95 19.98 -3.98
CA LEU A 159 17.74 19.73 -2.55
C LEU A 159 18.86 18.89 -1.93
N ALA A 160 19.33 17.86 -2.65
CA ALA A 160 20.41 17.00 -2.18
C ALA A 160 21.78 17.68 -2.24
N ALA A 161 21.94 18.70 -3.09
CA ALA A 161 23.21 19.38 -3.33
C ALA A 161 23.43 20.58 -2.40
N SER A 162 22.38 21.20 -1.84
CA SER A 162 22.52 22.47 -1.12
C SER A 162 21.44 22.72 -0.06
N ASP A 163 21.88 23.02 1.16
CA ASP A 163 20.99 23.47 2.24
C ASP A 163 20.36 24.86 1.96
N ALA A 164 20.93 25.64 1.02
CA ALA A 164 20.36 26.92 0.63
C ALA A 164 18.95 26.76 0.03
N VAL A 165 18.72 25.70 -0.75
CA VAL A 165 17.40 25.40 -1.36
C VAL A 165 16.37 25.12 -0.28
N LEU A 166 16.76 24.42 0.80
CA LEU A 166 15.89 24.18 1.96
C LEU A 166 15.54 25.48 2.68
N ALA A 167 16.54 26.38 2.85
CA ALA A 167 16.32 27.67 3.48
C ALA A 167 15.36 28.56 2.67
N GLU A 168 15.51 28.59 1.35
CA GLU A 168 14.62 29.33 0.44
C GLU A 168 13.18 28.74 0.50
N ALA A 169 13.04 27.42 0.50
CA ALA A 169 11.74 26.76 0.61
C ALA A 169 11.05 27.07 1.95
N ALA A 170 11.81 27.06 3.05
CA ALA A 170 11.29 27.41 4.38
C ALA A 170 10.87 28.88 4.46
N GLN A 171 11.64 29.79 3.83
CA GLN A 171 11.28 31.20 3.75
C GLN A 171 10.00 31.42 2.95
N TRP A 172 9.87 30.76 1.80
CA TRP A 172 8.65 30.82 0.99
C TRP A 172 7.44 30.31 1.78
N ALA A 173 7.56 29.17 2.46
CA ALA A 173 6.49 28.60 3.27
C ALA A 173 6.07 29.49 4.45
N GLY A 174 6.98 30.29 4.99
CA GLY A 174 6.68 31.24 6.07
C GLY A 174 6.12 32.58 5.60
N ALA A 175 6.16 32.85 4.29
CA ALA A 175 5.67 34.09 3.68
C ALA A 175 4.28 33.92 3.02
N SER A 176 3.85 32.68 2.79
CA SER A 176 2.55 32.27 2.24
C SER A 176 1.57 32.04 3.37
#